data_33a4e04e7acd5e18eebe0e5dfb55ccf8
#
_entry.id   33a4e04e7acd5e18eebe0e5dfb55ccf8
#
_cell.length_a   1.000
_cell.length_b   1.000
_cell.length_c   1.000
_cell.angle_alpha   90.00
_cell.angle_beta   90.00
_cell.angle_gamma   90.00
#
_symmetry.space_group_name_H-M   'P 1'
#
loop_
_entity.id
_entity.type
_entity.pdbx_description
1 polymer ?
#
loop_
_entity_poly.entity_id
_entity_poly.type
_entity_poly.pdbx_seq_one_letter_code
_entity_poly.pdbx_strand_id
1 'polypeptide(L)'
;MSHKPGFFKRLKALSLPQKQLFATALCQRMLPNYQLFSEVCEFGEPKTLSTVLELLWQSQYDKKLKFNYDIHLQRLEDNTPEPSNFEAYGVYPAMDAAVALTTLLGGIQGKIEEDITNISKLSSSTVANYIEAISVDELQDELNEEVVEKFVFAHPVMQEEKELQGMLLDIIEANPKLSAEFVKELRKEIVDAGVSNIGISVQ
;
A
#
# COMPACT_ATOMS: atom_id res chain seq x y z
N MET A 1 -8.64 30.15 -14.10
CA MET A 1 -8.60 29.16 -13.01
C MET A 1 -7.42 28.24 -13.29
N SER A 2 -6.40 28.24 -12.43
CA SER A 2 -5.24 27.33 -12.62
C SER A 2 -5.71 25.91 -12.34
N HIS A 3 -5.69 25.05 -13.36
CA HIS A 3 -6.04 23.64 -13.18
C HIS A 3 -4.97 23.00 -12.26
N LYS A 4 -5.41 22.47 -11.10
CA LYS A 4 -4.53 21.68 -10.22
C LYS A 4 -3.92 20.54 -11.05
N PRO A 5 -2.62 20.29 -11.03
CA PRO A 5 -2.01 19.18 -11.78
C PRO A 5 -2.65 17.84 -11.40
N GLY A 6 -2.66 16.89 -12.33
CA GLY A 6 -3.17 15.54 -12.07
C GLY A 6 -2.38 14.82 -10.96
N PHE A 7 -3.02 13.84 -10.32
CA PHE A 7 -2.53 13.11 -9.17
C PHE A 7 -1.06 12.64 -9.30
N PHE A 8 -0.73 11.89 -10.35
CA PHE A 8 0.64 11.36 -10.54
C PHE A 8 1.69 12.46 -10.76
N LYS A 9 1.30 13.59 -11.38
CA LYS A 9 2.21 14.72 -11.54
C LYS A 9 2.54 15.36 -10.18
N ARG A 10 1.56 15.45 -9.30
CA ARG A 10 1.70 15.95 -7.93
C ARG A 10 2.53 15.00 -7.09
N LEU A 11 2.21 13.69 -7.13
CA LEU A 11 2.96 12.66 -6.40
C LEU A 11 4.44 12.65 -6.78
N LYS A 12 4.75 12.76 -8.08
CA LYS A 12 6.14 12.87 -8.57
C LYS A 12 6.83 14.15 -8.14
N ALA A 13 6.10 15.22 -7.90
CA ALA A 13 6.63 16.52 -7.46
C ALA A 13 6.93 16.58 -5.96
N LEU A 14 6.46 15.64 -5.15
CA LEU A 14 6.80 15.54 -3.73
C LEU A 14 8.31 15.38 -3.53
N SER A 15 8.82 15.90 -2.42
CA SER A 15 10.18 15.58 -1.96
C SER A 15 10.32 14.09 -1.64
N LEU A 16 11.55 13.56 -1.71
CA LEU A 16 11.80 12.15 -1.40
C LEU A 16 11.25 11.71 -0.03
N PRO A 17 11.42 12.45 1.08
CA PRO A 17 10.81 12.09 2.34
C PRO A 17 9.27 12.04 2.30
N GLN A 18 8.63 12.97 1.56
CA GLN A 18 7.19 12.97 1.41
C GLN A 18 6.70 11.77 0.58
N LYS A 19 7.43 11.38 -0.48
CA LYS A 19 7.14 10.15 -1.25
C LYS A 19 7.24 8.91 -0.38
N GLN A 20 8.29 8.82 0.44
CA GLN A 20 8.47 7.71 1.39
C GLN A 20 7.34 7.65 2.40
N LEU A 21 6.92 8.77 2.96
CA LEU A 21 5.81 8.83 3.90
C LEU A 21 4.50 8.38 3.26
N PHE A 22 4.21 8.87 2.04
CA PHE A 22 3.03 8.49 1.28
C PHE A 22 2.99 6.98 1.03
N ALA A 23 4.09 6.40 0.54
CA ALA A 23 4.20 4.97 0.27
C ALA A 23 4.11 4.12 1.57
N THR A 24 4.73 4.58 2.67
CA THR A 24 4.63 3.90 3.98
C THR A 24 3.18 3.85 4.46
N ALA A 25 2.42 4.92 4.27
CA ALA A 25 1.00 4.99 4.63
C ALA A 25 0.16 3.99 3.82
N LEU A 26 0.42 3.84 2.52
CA LEU A 26 -0.25 2.85 1.68
C LEU A 26 0.11 1.41 2.09
N CYS A 27 1.39 1.13 2.31
CA CYS A 27 1.82 -0.19 2.82
C CYS A 27 1.16 -0.53 4.17
N GLN A 28 1.00 0.46 5.06
CA GLN A 28 0.30 0.27 6.34
C GLN A 28 -1.16 -0.13 6.12
N ARG A 29 -1.84 0.46 5.14
CA ARG A 29 -3.22 0.09 4.80
C ARG A 29 -3.34 -1.29 4.16
N MET A 30 -2.31 -1.80 3.51
CA MET A 30 -2.32 -3.15 2.93
C MET A 30 -2.04 -4.24 3.97
N LEU A 31 -1.46 -3.90 5.13
CA LEU A 31 -1.07 -4.86 6.16
C LEU A 31 -2.22 -5.79 6.63
N PRO A 32 -3.47 -5.32 6.84
CA PRO A 32 -4.58 -6.20 7.25
C PRO A 32 -4.87 -7.33 6.25
N ASN A 33 -4.61 -7.13 4.96
CA ASN A 33 -4.76 -8.18 3.95
C ASN A 33 -3.82 -9.37 4.26
N TYR A 34 -2.58 -9.06 4.58
CA TYR A 34 -1.58 -10.06 4.96
C TYR A 34 -1.93 -10.73 6.30
N GLN A 35 -2.36 -9.94 7.28
CA GLN A 35 -2.69 -10.44 8.61
C GLN A 35 -3.82 -11.47 8.55
N LEU A 36 -4.92 -11.15 7.85
CA LEU A 36 -6.04 -12.07 7.68
C LEU A 36 -5.62 -13.34 6.93
N PHE A 37 -4.87 -13.21 5.84
CA PHE A 37 -4.38 -14.36 5.09
C PHE A 37 -3.48 -15.24 5.95
N SER A 38 -2.55 -14.65 6.69
CA SER A 38 -1.63 -15.36 7.58
C SER A 38 -2.38 -16.16 8.66
N GLU A 39 -3.43 -15.58 9.24
CA GLU A 39 -4.27 -16.24 10.24
C GLU A 39 -5.05 -17.41 9.62
N VAL A 40 -5.71 -17.19 8.48
CA VAL A 40 -6.59 -18.19 7.84
C VAL A 40 -5.79 -19.35 7.22
N CYS A 41 -4.64 -19.05 6.62
CA CYS A 41 -3.82 -20.03 5.91
C CYS A 41 -2.62 -20.55 6.72
N GLU A 42 -2.47 -20.11 7.98
CA GLU A 42 -1.36 -20.48 8.87
C GLU A 42 0.02 -20.27 8.19
N PHE A 43 0.16 -19.15 7.44
CA PHE A 43 1.35 -18.84 6.67
C PHE A 43 2.06 -17.59 7.17
N GLY A 44 3.38 -17.67 7.25
CA GLY A 44 4.26 -16.53 7.51
C GLY A 44 4.10 -15.92 8.90
N GLU A 45 4.74 -14.77 9.08
CA GLU A 45 4.75 -14.03 10.35
C GLU A 45 4.32 -12.57 10.13
N PRO A 46 3.06 -12.18 10.41
CA PRO A 46 2.61 -10.78 10.28
C PRO A 46 3.49 -9.78 11.04
N LYS A 47 4.12 -10.24 12.13
CA LYS A 47 5.06 -9.42 12.89
C LYS A 47 6.29 -9.00 12.09
N THR A 48 6.70 -9.77 11.10
CA THR A 48 7.81 -9.40 10.20
C THR A 48 7.45 -8.13 9.41
N LEU A 49 6.28 -8.10 8.78
CA LEU A 49 5.81 -6.95 8.01
C LEU A 49 5.59 -5.73 8.91
N SER A 50 4.91 -5.93 10.05
CA SER A 50 4.64 -4.84 10.99
C SER A 50 5.92 -4.25 11.60
N THR A 51 6.97 -5.06 11.82
CA THR A 51 8.27 -4.58 12.28
C THR A 51 8.93 -3.67 11.26
N VAL A 52 8.90 -4.05 9.97
CA VAL A 52 9.46 -3.20 8.90
C VAL A 52 8.67 -1.90 8.76
N LEU A 53 7.34 -1.95 8.83
CA LEU A 53 6.50 -0.75 8.84
C LEU A 53 6.83 0.18 10.02
N GLU A 54 7.01 -0.37 11.22
CA GLU A 54 7.44 0.40 12.40
C GLU A 54 8.74 1.16 12.14
N LEU A 55 9.75 0.46 11.60
CA LEU A 55 11.04 1.06 11.25
C LEU A 55 10.89 2.16 10.19
N LEU A 56 10.07 1.95 9.17
CA LEU A 56 9.81 2.93 8.12
C LEU A 56 9.11 4.18 8.68
N TRP A 57 8.09 4.03 9.52
CA TRP A 57 7.44 5.15 10.19
C TRP A 57 8.43 5.93 11.07
N GLN A 58 9.21 5.23 11.89
CA GLN A 58 10.19 5.85 12.76
C GLN A 58 11.27 6.59 11.96
N SER A 59 11.73 6.04 10.85
CA SER A 59 12.76 6.65 9.99
C SER A 59 12.36 8.02 9.41
N GLN A 60 11.05 8.31 9.32
CA GLN A 60 10.57 9.61 8.83
C GLN A 60 10.97 10.77 9.76
N TYR A 61 11.07 10.53 11.05
CA TYR A 61 11.38 11.57 12.04
C TYR A 61 12.65 11.32 12.86
N ASP A 62 13.12 10.07 12.98
CA ASP A 62 14.36 9.73 13.69
C ASP A 62 15.52 9.51 12.71
N LYS A 63 16.28 10.55 12.43
CA LYS A 63 17.43 10.49 11.52
C LYS A 63 18.63 9.71 12.07
N LYS A 64 18.60 9.30 13.34
CA LYS A 64 19.65 8.47 13.97
C LYS A 64 19.32 6.99 13.88
N LEU A 65 18.08 6.64 13.56
CA LEU A 65 17.66 5.25 13.37
C LEU A 65 18.51 4.60 12.27
N LYS A 66 19.09 3.47 12.59
CA LYS A 66 19.82 2.62 11.65
C LYS A 66 19.29 1.21 11.76
N PHE A 67 19.03 0.59 10.63
CA PHE A 67 18.65 -0.82 10.55
C PHE A 67 19.28 -1.45 9.31
N ASN A 68 19.37 -2.76 9.32
CA ASN A 68 19.97 -3.49 8.20
C ASN A 68 18.90 -3.79 7.16
N TYR A 69 18.94 -3.10 6.02
CA TYR A 69 18.00 -3.29 4.91
C TYR A 69 18.00 -4.72 4.39
N ASP A 70 19.18 -5.31 4.17
CA ASP A 70 19.30 -6.63 3.55
C ASP A 70 18.63 -7.72 4.39
N ILE A 71 18.80 -7.67 5.72
CA ILE A 71 18.13 -8.61 6.64
C ILE A 71 16.61 -8.47 6.56
N HIS A 72 16.10 -7.26 6.50
CA HIS A 72 14.67 -7.03 6.43
C HIS A 72 14.09 -7.39 5.06
N LEU A 73 14.81 -7.11 3.98
CA LEU A 73 14.43 -7.54 2.63
C LEU A 73 14.34 -9.07 2.55
N GLN A 74 15.36 -9.78 3.05
CA GLN A 74 15.34 -11.24 3.08
C GLN A 74 14.15 -11.78 3.89
N ARG A 75 13.87 -11.21 5.05
CA ARG A 75 12.73 -11.62 5.88
C ARG A 75 11.38 -11.36 5.20
N LEU A 76 11.24 -10.24 4.48
CA LEU A 76 10.03 -9.96 3.70
C LEU A 76 9.87 -10.98 2.57
N GLU A 77 10.95 -11.30 1.85
CA GLU A 77 10.95 -12.32 0.80
C GLU A 77 10.53 -13.69 1.35
N ASP A 78 11.12 -14.12 2.48
CA ASP A 78 10.77 -15.37 3.15
C ASP A 78 9.31 -15.43 3.62
N ASN A 79 8.67 -14.26 3.81
CA ASN A 79 7.27 -14.09 4.23
C ASN A 79 6.33 -13.68 3.08
N THR A 80 6.80 -13.66 1.84
CA THR A 80 5.95 -13.40 0.68
C THR A 80 5.29 -14.71 0.23
N PRO A 81 3.94 -14.80 0.26
CA PRO A 81 3.29 -16.03 -0.15
C PRO A 81 3.37 -16.23 -1.66
N GLU A 82 3.56 -17.48 -2.06
CA GLU A 82 3.52 -17.89 -3.47
C GLU A 82 2.09 -18.33 -3.83
N PRO A 83 1.39 -17.67 -4.75
CA PRO A 83 -0.02 -17.98 -5.06
C PRO A 83 -0.28 -19.41 -5.47
N SER A 84 0.66 -20.07 -6.14
CA SER A 84 0.53 -21.48 -6.57
C SER A 84 0.39 -22.48 -5.42
N ASN A 85 0.72 -22.08 -4.19
CA ASN A 85 0.64 -22.93 -3.01
C ASN A 85 -0.69 -22.82 -2.25
N PHE A 86 -1.62 -21.96 -2.69
CA PHE A 86 -2.85 -21.67 -1.96
C PHE A 86 -4.05 -21.62 -2.90
N GLU A 87 -5.17 -22.15 -2.46
CA GLU A 87 -6.46 -22.07 -3.18
C GLU A 87 -7.25 -20.79 -2.83
N ALA A 88 -6.95 -20.20 -1.69
CA ALA A 88 -7.68 -19.02 -1.20
C ALA A 88 -7.30 -17.77 -1.98
N TYR A 89 -8.27 -17.02 -2.51
CA TYR A 89 -8.05 -15.74 -3.19
C TYR A 89 -7.22 -14.75 -2.36
N GLY A 90 -7.37 -14.77 -1.03
CA GLY A 90 -6.65 -13.91 -0.10
C GLY A 90 -5.12 -13.92 -0.24
N VAL A 91 -4.54 -14.92 -0.93
CA VAL A 91 -3.11 -14.99 -1.22
C VAL A 91 -2.63 -13.80 -2.07
N TYR A 92 -3.44 -13.34 -3.03
CA TYR A 92 -3.06 -12.24 -3.92
C TYR A 92 -2.91 -10.90 -3.19
N PRO A 93 -3.93 -10.39 -2.43
CA PRO A 93 -3.76 -9.17 -1.67
C PRO A 93 -2.72 -9.28 -0.54
N ALA A 94 -2.48 -10.48 -0.01
CA ALA A 94 -1.42 -10.72 0.96
C ALA A 94 -0.03 -10.65 0.31
N MET A 95 0.15 -11.26 -0.85
CA MET A 95 1.36 -11.15 -1.66
C MET A 95 1.64 -9.68 -2.02
N ASP A 96 0.63 -8.96 -2.50
CA ASP A 96 0.74 -7.55 -2.86
C ASP A 96 1.20 -6.69 -1.68
N ALA A 97 0.71 -6.96 -0.47
CA ALA A 97 1.13 -6.26 0.74
C ALA A 97 2.62 -6.49 1.06
N ALA A 98 3.10 -7.73 0.94
CA ALA A 98 4.51 -8.07 1.14
C ALA A 98 5.40 -7.47 0.03
N VAL A 99 4.98 -7.56 -1.23
CA VAL A 99 5.68 -7.00 -2.40
C VAL A 99 5.75 -5.48 -2.32
N ALA A 100 4.65 -4.80 -1.93
CA ALA A 100 4.65 -3.35 -1.74
C ALA A 100 5.71 -2.91 -0.72
N LEU A 101 5.77 -3.60 0.42
CA LEU A 101 6.71 -3.28 1.48
C LEU A 101 8.16 -3.59 1.09
N THR A 102 8.40 -4.70 0.39
CA THR A 102 9.72 -5.07 -0.18
C THR A 102 10.17 -4.03 -1.21
N THR A 103 9.29 -3.64 -2.12
CA THR A 103 9.57 -2.62 -3.15
C THR A 103 9.87 -1.27 -2.51
N LEU A 104 9.10 -0.85 -1.50
CA LEU A 104 9.34 0.39 -0.77
C LEU A 104 10.71 0.36 -0.07
N LEU A 105 11.00 -0.69 0.66
CA LEU A 105 12.25 -0.83 1.42
C LEU A 105 13.46 -0.87 0.46
N GLY A 106 13.38 -1.62 -0.62
CA GLY A 106 14.41 -1.68 -1.67
C GLY A 106 14.59 -0.36 -2.40
N GLY A 107 13.50 0.32 -2.72
CA GLY A 107 13.50 1.66 -3.34
C GLY A 107 14.17 2.71 -2.44
N ILE A 108 13.95 2.64 -1.12
CA ILE A 108 14.62 3.52 -0.16
C ILE A 108 16.12 3.22 -0.10
N GLN A 109 16.50 1.94 0.00
CA GLN A 109 17.90 1.50 0.03
C GLN A 109 18.64 1.90 -1.25
N GLY A 110 18.04 1.61 -2.41
CA GLY A 110 18.59 1.88 -3.74
C GLY A 110 18.44 3.34 -4.18
N LYS A 111 17.69 4.17 -3.45
CA LYS A 111 17.33 5.55 -3.82
C LYS A 111 16.58 5.60 -5.16
N ILE A 112 15.71 4.65 -5.42
CA ILE A 112 14.93 4.53 -6.65
C ILE A 112 13.55 5.14 -6.40
N GLU A 113 13.38 6.41 -6.75
CA GLU A 113 12.12 7.14 -6.47
C GLU A 113 10.93 6.57 -7.24
N GLU A 114 11.15 5.96 -8.38
CA GLU A 114 10.09 5.35 -9.19
C GLU A 114 9.46 4.17 -8.44
N ASP A 115 10.26 3.31 -7.82
CA ASP A 115 9.77 2.18 -7.02
C ASP A 115 8.89 2.69 -5.87
N ILE A 116 9.33 3.75 -5.18
CA ILE A 116 8.58 4.37 -4.09
C ILE A 116 7.23 4.92 -4.58
N THR A 117 7.19 5.60 -5.72
CA THR A 117 5.94 6.16 -6.26
C THR A 117 5.02 5.11 -6.86
N ASN A 118 5.55 3.98 -7.33
CA ASN A 118 4.77 2.89 -7.89
C ASN A 118 3.93 2.13 -6.85
N ILE A 119 4.21 2.29 -5.55
CA ILE A 119 3.35 1.74 -4.48
C ILE A 119 1.91 2.23 -4.61
N SER A 120 1.70 3.47 -5.07
CA SER A 120 0.36 4.00 -5.38
C SER A 120 -0.38 3.15 -6.42
N LYS A 121 0.31 2.76 -7.48
CA LYS A 121 -0.27 1.92 -8.54
C LYS A 121 -0.52 0.50 -8.03
N LEU A 122 0.42 -0.06 -7.27
CA LEU A 122 0.28 -1.41 -6.73
C LEU A 122 -0.94 -1.49 -5.81
N SER A 123 -1.12 -0.54 -4.89
CA SER A 123 -2.30 -0.49 -4.04
C SER A 123 -3.61 -0.44 -4.85
N SER A 124 -3.66 0.42 -5.89
CA SER A 124 -4.84 0.49 -6.77
C SER A 124 -5.03 -0.78 -7.60
N SER A 125 -3.96 -1.45 -8.03
CA SER A 125 -4.04 -2.73 -8.76
C SER A 125 -4.58 -3.84 -7.88
N THR A 126 -4.17 -3.91 -6.60
CA THR A 126 -4.75 -4.84 -5.63
C THR A 126 -6.27 -4.65 -5.52
N VAL A 127 -6.73 -3.40 -5.47
CA VAL A 127 -8.16 -3.07 -5.43
C VAL A 127 -8.86 -3.48 -6.72
N ALA A 128 -8.26 -3.21 -7.88
CA ALA A 128 -8.82 -3.60 -9.18
C ALA A 128 -9.00 -5.11 -9.29
N ASN A 129 -7.96 -5.88 -8.98
CA ASN A 129 -7.99 -7.34 -8.99
C ASN A 129 -9.04 -7.90 -8.01
N TYR A 130 -9.18 -7.27 -6.84
CA TYR A 130 -10.20 -7.66 -5.88
C TYR A 130 -11.62 -7.44 -6.41
N ILE A 131 -11.88 -6.28 -7.04
CA ILE A 131 -13.18 -5.96 -7.62
C ILE A 131 -13.51 -6.97 -8.73
N GLU A 132 -12.58 -7.27 -9.63
CA GLU A 132 -12.77 -8.27 -10.67
C GLU A 132 -13.10 -9.64 -10.05
N ALA A 133 -12.39 -10.05 -9.03
CA ALA A 133 -12.60 -11.34 -8.38
C ALA A 133 -13.96 -11.48 -7.68
N ILE A 134 -14.49 -10.40 -7.07
CA ILE A 134 -15.80 -10.45 -6.40
C ILE A 134 -16.98 -10.21 -7.37
N SER A 135 -16.72 -9.72 -8.58
CA SER A 135 -17.73 -9.35 -9.57
C SER A 135 -17.78 -10.32 -10.75
N VAL A 136 -17.29 -11.55 -10.59
CA VAL A 136 -17.28 -12.57 -11.64
C VAL A 136 -18.68 -12.79 -12.23
N ASP A 137 -19.72 -12.86 -11.39
CA ASP A 137 -21.10 -13.06 -11.82
C ASP A 137 -21.68 -11.87 -12.59
N GLU A 138 -21.22 -10.64 -12.27
CA GLU A 138 -21.67 -9.41 -12.93
C GLU A 138 -20.95 -9.19 -14.26
N LEU A 139 -19.71 -9.59 -14.36
CA LEU A 139 -18.88 -9.46 -15.54
C LEU A 139 -19.16 -10.58 -16.57
N GLN A 140 -19.64 -11.75 -16.14
CA GLN A 140 -20.17 -12.87 -16.93
C GLN A 140 -19.51 -13.03 -18.32
N ASP A 141 -18.24 -13.40 -18.35
CA ASP A 141 -17.48 -13.60 -19.59
C ASP A 141 -17.32 -12.33 -20.45
N GLU A 142 -17.44 -11.14 -19.86
CA GLU A 142 -17.16 -9.89 -20.57
C GLU A 142 -15.69 -9.87 -21.02
N LEU A 143 -15.50 -9.98 -22.32
CA LEU A 143 -14.18 -10.03 -22.96
C LEU A 143 -13.67 -8.64 -23.37
N ASN A 144 -14.50 -7.61 -23.21
CA ASN A 144 -14.14 -6.27 -23.57
C ASN A 144 -13.42 -5.57 -22.42
N GLU A 145 -12.09 -5.49 -22.50
CA GLU A 145 -11.23 -4.84 -21.48
C GLU A 145 -11.69 -3.42 -21.13
N GLU A 146 -12.20 -2.64 -22.10
CA GLU A 146 -12.67 -1.28 -21.85
C GLU A 146 -13.93 -1.26 -20.95
N VAL A 147 -14.81 -2.26 -21.10
CA VAL A 147 -16.01 -2.40 -20.26
C VAL A 147 -15.61 -2.80 -18.84
N VAL A 148 -14.73 -3.78 -18.70
CA VAL A 148 -14.20 -4.22 -17.40
C VAL A 148 -13.49 -3.06 -16.69
N GLU A 149 -12.63 -2.33 -17.40
CA GLU A 149 -11.92 -1.17 -16.84
C GLU A 149 -12.91 -0.11 -16.33
N LYS A 150 -13.93 0.24 -17.11
CA LYS A 150 -14.97 1.20 -16.70
C LYS A 150 -15.75 0.73 -15.47
N PHE A 151 -16.08 -0.56 -15.43
CA PHE A 151 -16.75 -1.17 -14.28
C PHE A 151 -15.89 -1.04 -13.02
N VAL A 152 -14.64 -1.48 -13.08
CA VAL A 152 -13.69 -1.39 -11.97
C VAL A 152 -13.50 0.05 -11.50
N PHE A 153 -13.34 1.00 -12.45
CA PHE A 153 -13.16 2.41 -12.11
C PHE A 153 -14.39 3.05 -11.48
N ALA A 154 -15.60 2.57 -11.80
CA ALA A 154 -16.84 3.09 -11.21
C ALA A 154 -17.18 2.42 -9.86
N HIS A 155 -16.55 1.30 -9.53
CA HIS A 155 -16.86 0.55 -8.32
C HIS A 155 -16.57 1.35 -7.04
N PRO A 156 -17.46 1.30 -6.01
CA PRO A 156 -17.28 2.06 -4.77
C PRO A 156 -15.93 1.89 -4.10
N VAL A 157 -15.43 0.67 -3.98
CA VAL A 157 -14.12 0.37 -3.36
C VAL A 157 -12.97 1.06 -4.10
N MET A 158 -13.02 1.13 -5.44
CA MET A 158 -12.03 1.86 -6.22
C MET A 158 -12.15 3.38 -6.03
N GLN A 159 -13.36 3.89 -5.89
CA GLN A 159 -13.56 5.31 -5.63
C GLN A 159 -13.02 5.70 -4.25
N GLU A 160 -13.28 4.89 -3.21
CA GLU A 160 -12.73 5.06 -1.87
C GLU A 160 -11.19 5.05 -1.87
N GLU A 161 -10.57 4.10 -2.59
CA GLU A 161 -9.11 4.05 -2.73
C GLU A 161 -8.54 5.32 -3.37
N LYS A 162 -9.16 5.81 -4.45
CA LYS A 162 -8.75 7.04 -5.13
C LYS A 162 -8.91 8.28 -4.25
N GLU A 163 -10.04 8.38 -3.55
CA GLU A 163 -10.31 9.49 -2.63
C GLU A 163 -9.30 9.50 -1.49
N LEU A 164 -9.02 8.35 -0.90
CA LEU A 164 -8.05 8.24 0.18
C LEU A 164 -6.64 8.60 -0.27
N GLN A 165 -6.19 8.07 -1.41
CA GLN A 165 -4.88 8.44 -1.95
C GLN A 165 -4.82 9.95 -2.27
N GLY A 166 -5.91 10.52 -2.77
CA GLY A 166 -6.03 11.96 -3.02
C GLY A 166 -5.92 12.80 -1.74
N MET A 167 -6.66 12.42 -0.69
CA MET A 167 -6.60 13.08 0.62
C MET A 167 -5.21 12.96 1.26
N LEU A 168 -4.61 11.77 1.21
CA LEU A 168 -3.26 11.54 1.72
C LEU A 168 -2.24 12.43 1.02
N LEU A 169 -2.33 12.54 -0.30
CA LEU A 169 -1.47 13.41 -1.09
C LEU A 169 -1.66 14.89 -0.71
N ASP A 170 -2.90 15.34 -0.56
CA ASP A 170 -3.22 16.72 -0.17
C ASP A 170 -2.65 17.06 1.21
N ILE A 171 -2.80 16.16 2.18
CA ILE A 171 -2.28 16.33 3.54
C ILE A 171 -0.75 16.39 3.55
N ILE A 172 -0.09 15.51 2.80
CA ILE A 172 1.38 15.47 2.75
C ILE A 172 1.95 16.68 2.00
N GLU A 173 1.33 17.12 0.89
CA GLU A 173 1.72 18.35 0.19
C GLU A 173 1.62 19.60 1.09
N ALA A 174 0.58 19.67 1.91
CA ALA A 174 0.37 20.77 2.86
C ALA A 174 1.44 20.81 3.97
N ASN A 175 2.18 19.72 4.18
CA ASN A 175 3.20 19.59 5.21
C ASN A 175 4.60 19.37 4.61
N PRO A 176 5.23 20.40 4.00
CA PRO A 176 6.54 20.25 3.36
C PRO A 176 7.67 19.94 4.34
N LYS A 177 7.47 20.24 5.63
CA LYS A 177 8.36 19.84 6.72
C LYS A 177 7.66 18.76 7.53
N LEU A 178 8.11 17.52 7.37
CA LEU A 178 7.58 16.38 8.10
C LEU A 178 8.06 16.43 9.57
N SER A 179 7.25 17.03 10.43
CA SER A 179 7.54 16.98 11.88
C SER A 179 7.24 15.60 12.45
N ALA A 180 7.92 15.25 13.55
CA ALA A 180 7.66 13.98 14.24
C ALA A 180 6.21 13.87 14.73
N GLU A 181 5.61 14.97 15.15
CA GLU A 181 4.22 15.06 15.58
C GLU A 181 3.26 14.72 14.41
N PHE A 182 3.42 15.41 13.28
CA PHE A 182 2.62 15.17 12.08
C PHE A 182 2.69 13.71 11.61
N VAL A 183 3.90 13.13 11.54
CA VAL A 183 4.08 11.73 11.11
C VAL A 183 3.40 10.75 12.07
N LYS A 184 3.47 11.00 13.39
CA LYS A 184 2.84 10.15 14.40
C LYS A 184 1.31 10.26 14.37
N GLU A 185 0.77 11.46 14.16
CA GLU A 185 -0.68 11.67 14.01
C GLU A 185 -1.20 10.98 12.77
N LEU A 186 -0.56 11.19 11.60
CA LEU A 186 -0.94 10.54 10.36
C LEU A 186 -0.91 9.01 10.48
N ARG A 187 0.15 8.46 11.10
CA ARG A 187 0.23 7.03 11.38
C ARG A 187 -0.93 6.56 12.24
N LYS A 188 -1.22 7.31 13.31
CA LYS A 188 -2.30 6.97 14.23
C LYS A 188 -3.64 6.92 13.51
N GLU A 189 -3.96 7.93 12.70
CA GLU A 189 -5.20 7.97 11.92
C GLU A 189 -5.34 6.74 10.99
N ILE A 190 -4.27 6.35 10.31
CA ILE A 190 -4.28 5.20 9.39
C ILE A 190 -4.43 3.88 10.15
N VAL A 191 -3.75 3.73 11.28
CA VAL A 191 -3.82 2.52 12.11
C VAL A 191 -5.18 2.41 12.82
N ASP A 192 -5.69 3.53 13.36
CA ASP A 192 -6.97 3.56 14.07
C ASP A 192 -8.16 3.32 13.12
N ALA A 193 -8.04 3.70 11.84
CA ALA A 193 -9.03 3.35 10.82
C ALA A 193 -9.18 1.83 10.68
N GLY A 194 -8.09 1.07 10.84
CA GLY A 194 -8.09 -0.40 10.95
C GLY A 194 -8.64 -1.14 9.72
N VAL A 195 -8.78 -0.44 8.57
CA VAL A 195 -9.39 -0.99 7.35
C VAL A 195 -8.37 -0.97 6.21
N SER A 196 -8.24 -2.09 5.51
CA SER A 196 -7.35 -2.21 4.37
C SER A 196 -7.89 -1.49 3.12
N ASN A 197 -7.06 -1.46 2.06
CA ASN A 197 -7.45 -0.91 0.76
C ASN A 197 -8.56 -1.70 0.04
N ILE A 198 -8.86 -2.92 0.47
CA ILE A 198 -9.99 -3.75 -0.03
C ILE A 198 -11.06 -4.00 1.04
N GLY A 199 -11.09 -3.20 2.11
CA GLY A 199 -12.15 -3.23 3.12
C GLY A 199 -12.00 -4.29 4.22
N ILE A 200 -10.84 -4.95 4.34
CA ILE A 200 -10.57 -5.94 5.41
C ILE A 200 -10.26 -5.22 6.71
N SER A 201 -10.95 -5.60 7.79
CA SER A 201 -10.66 -5.18 9.17
C SER A 201 -10.16 -6.36 9.97
N VAL A 202 -9.01 -6.20 10.63
CA VAL A 202 -8.47 -7.19 11.59
C VAL A 202 -8.68 -6.60 12.97
N GLN A 203 -9.44 -7.32 13.82
CA GLN A 203 -9.70 -6.94 15.22
C GLN A 203 -8.55 -7.34 16.12
#